data_1423e334830d253314ef7c082c48157d
#
_entry.id   1423e334830d253314ef7c082c48157d
#
_cell.length_a   1.000
_cell.length_b   1.000
_cell.length_c   1.000
_cell.angle_alpha   90.00
_cell.angle_beta   90.00
_cell.angle_gamma   90.00
#
_symmetry.space_group_name_H-M   'P 1'
#
loop_
_entity.id
_entity.type
_entity.pdbx_description
1 polymer ?
#
loop_
_entity_poly.entity_id
_entity_poly.type
_entity_poly.pdbx_seq_one_letter_code
_entity_poly.pdbx_strand_id
1 'polypeptide(L)'
;MTNHSIHRVVLFLLSILLLGSATLFAAATITIVNGNAPGVGFNDPTPVTPVGGNPGTTLGEQRLNAFQYAADIWGSQLASNIEIKVLATFEPLSCNATSAVLGSAGTIFIFADFPSIPPFPGPEFLDTWYHSALAKKRAGYDFAPYDPALGEADLRARFNSNLGNPGCLTGVGWYLGFDNNHGTQIDLVTVLLHEFAHGLGFSQFASVSNGSEILGLTDVYGRHLLDVTANKTWDQMTDAERKASAINTRKVVWTGSDVSAAVPIVLDLGTPLLRITSPQTIAGIYAVGTAAFGPLLASPGISGIVVQALDPADAAGPTTFDACSPLTNAADVAGKIALVDRGTCGFVVKVKIAQNAGAIAVLVADNVAGSPPGGLGGADPTITIPSVRITQVDGNTIKAQLASGVVATLGVDLSVRAGADESGRGLMYTPNPVQAGSTISHWDPIAFPNQLMEPAINADLTHSVAEPEDLTLALLRDVGWFPDADVDGVADNIDCEPQSDLRPKVIIESCNSGVPNTFFLNGCTITDYIDHIASGSRNHGAFVSGVANLLNQLKKAGIITGSQKGSIQSCAGGANIP
;
A
#
# COMPACT_ATOMS: atom_id res chain seq x y z
N MET A 1 -69.83 -15.98 29.49
CA MET A 1 -69.87 -15.96 28.01
C MET A 1 -68.59 -15.35 27.52
N THR A 2 -67.93 -16.11 26.67
CA THR A 2 -66.73 -15.85 25.85
C THR A 2 -65.38 -15.64 26.55
N ASN A 3 -64.70 -16.79 26.66
CA ASN A 3 -63.24 -16.92 26.79
C ASN A 3 -62.51 -16.21 25.65
N HIS A 4 -61.51 -15.38 25.97
CA HIS A 4 -60.38 -15.13 25.07
C HIS A 4 -59.09 -15.45 25.80
N SER A 5 -58.56 -16.61 25.43
CA SER A 5 -57.27 -17.11 25.81
C SER A 5 -56.18 -16.28 25.13
N ILE A 6 -55.46 -15.46 25.90
CA ILE A 6 -54.29 -14.73 25.43
C ILE A 6 -53.09 -15.66 25.53
N HIS A 7 -52.69 -16.23 24.41
CA HIS A 7 -51.40 -16.88 24.27
C HIS A 7 -50.27 -15.86 24.40
N ARG A 8 -49.67 -15.82 25.59
CA ARG A 8 -48.35 -15.17 25.75
C ARG A 8 -47.30 -15.99 25.04
N VAL A 9 -46.94 -15.57 23.84
CA VAL A 9 -45.73 -16.01 23.19
C VAL A 9 -44.55 -15.40 23.95
N VAL A 10 -43.92 -16.21 24.77
CA VAL A 10 -42.62 -15.90 25.36
C VAL A 10 -41.60 -16.00 24.22
N LEU A 11 -41.25 -14.83 23.63
CA LEU A 11 -40.07 -14.74 22.80
C LEU A 11 -38.84 -14.94 23.72
N PHE A 12 -38.32 -16.17 23.75
CA PHE A 12 -36.94 -16.42 24.13
C PHE A 12 -36.08 -15.79 23.05
N LEU A 13 -35.54 -14.60 23.31
CA LEU A 13 -34.41 -14.05 22.63
C LEU A 13 -33.23 -14.96 22.96
N LEU A 14 -33.08 -16.02 22.19
CA LEU A 14 -31.83 -16.75 22.08
C LEU A 14 -30.87 -15.77 21.37
N SER A 15 -30.10 -15.04 22.16
CA SER A 15 -28.90 -14.37 21.69
C SER A 15 -27.95 -15.49 21.27
N ILE A 16 -28.09 -15.94 20.03
CA ILE A 16 -27.02 -16.66 19.36
C ILE A 16 -25.90 -15.62 19.30
N LEU A 17 -24.93 -15.71 20.23
CA LEU A 17 -23.57 -15.28 19.98
C LEU A 17 -23.19 -16.06 18.71
N LEU A 18 -23.28 -15.40 17.58
CA LEU A 18 -22.44 -15.66 16.45
C LEU A 18 -21.01 -15.34 16.94
N LEU A 19 -20.39 -16.28 17.65
CA LEU A 19 -18.99 -16.49 17.55
C LEU A 19 -18.80 -16.81 16.07
N GLY A 20 -18.60 -15.79 15.27
CA GLY A 20 -17.97 -15.97 13.99
C GLY A 20 -16.75 -16.80 14.29
N SER A 21 -16.70 -18.00 13.77
CA SER A 21 -15.48 -18.76 13.67
C SER A 21 -14.56 -17.82 12.89
N ALA A 22 -13.71 -17.07 13.60
CA ALA A 22 -12.56 -16.47 12.98
C ALA A 22 -11.85 -17.66 12.36
N THR A 23 -11.93 -17.80 11.05
CA THR A 23 -11.11 -18.71 10.29
C THR A 23 -9.70 -18.36 10.67
N LEU A 24 -9.05 -19.22 11.47
CA LEU A 24 -7.63 -19.10 11.75
C LEU A 24 -6.97 -19.42 10.41
N PHE A 25 -6.73 -18.36 9.62
CA PHE A 25 -5.74 -18.44 8.55
C PHE A 25 -4.45 -18.95 9.18
N ALA A 26 -3.70 -19.79 8.49
CA ALA A 26 -2.33 -20.07 8.89
C ALA A 26 -1.56 -18.75 8.73
N ALA A 27 -1.46 -18.01 9.83
CA ALA A 27 -0.71 -16.77 9.88
C ALA A 27 0.70 -17.04 9.37
N ALA A 28 1.23 -16.18 8.50
CA ALA A 28 2.56 -16.37 7.96
C ALA A 28 3.60 -16.25 9.10
N THR A 29 4.53 -17.18 9.15
CA THR A 29 5.68 -17.05 10.05
C THR A 29 6.75 -16.23 9.37
N ILE A 30 7.09 -15.06 9.94
CA ILE A 30 8.18 -14.21 9.46
C ILE A 30 9.30 -14.19 10.49
N THR A 31 10.47 -14.70 10.13
CA THR A 31 11.62 -14.86 11.01
C THR A 31 12.72 -13.85 10.67
N ILE A 32 13.20 -13.13 11.67
CA ILE A 32 14.31 -12.18 11.52
C ILE A 32 15.64 -12.90 11.69
N VAL A 33 16.42 -12.94 10.63
CA VAL A 33 17.79 -13.48 10.61
C VAL A 33 18.77 -12.34 10.88
N ASN A 34 19.42 -12.37 12.05
CA ASN A 34 20.38 -11.35 12.46
C ASN A 34 21.69 -11.44 11.63
N GLY A 35 21.91 -10.47 10.75
CA GLY A 35 23.11 -10.36 9.91
C GLY A 35 24.25 -9.51 10.50
N ASN A 36 24.09 -8.97 11.73
CA ASN A 36 25.12 -8.13 12.34
C ASN A 36 26.24 -8.93 13.01
N ALA A 37 27.45 -8.41 12.92
CA ALA A 37 28.59 -8.90 13.68
C ALA A 37 28.41 -8.67 15.20
N PRO A 38 29.12 -9.40 16.07
CA PRO A 38 29.13 -9.16 17.51
C PRO A 38 29.45 -7.71 17.88
N GLY A 39 28.69 -7.14 18.85
CA GLY A 39 28.92 -5.80 19.40
C GLY A 39 28.33 -4.64 18.59
N VAL A 40 27.66 -4.89 17.46
CA VAL A 40 27.06 -3.84 16.62
C VAL A 40 25.63 -4.20 16.21
N GLY A 41 24.86 -3.20 15.81
CA GLY A 41 23.50 -3.37 15.30
C GLY A 41 22.57 -4.07 16.29
N PHE A 42 22.11 -5.27 15.96
CA PHE A 42 21.27 -6.11 16.84
C PHE A 42 22.06 -6.77 17.99
N ASN A 43 23.40 -6.75 17.92
CA ASN A 43 24.28 -7.27 18.95
C ASN A 43 24.94 -6.15 19.78
N ASP A 44 24.40 -4.91 19.69
CA ASP A 44 24.89 -3.75 20.43
C ASP A 44 24.54 -3.91 21.93
N PRO A 45 25.56 -4.05 22.84
CA PRO A 45 25.35 -4.30 24.25
C PRO A 45 25.04 -3.04 25.06
N THR A 46 24.92 -1.87 24.43
CA THR A 46 24.67 -0.59 25.14
C THR A 46 23.40 -0.70 25.97
N PRO A 47 23.49 -0.52 27.32
CA PRO A 47 22.31 -0.60 28.18
C PRO A 47 21.31 0.53 27.89
N VAL A 48 20.03 0.18 27.83
CA VAL A 48 18.90 1.11 27.63
C VAL A 48 17.75 0.74 28.56
N THR A 49 16.87 1.70 28.83
CA THR A 49 15.62 1.46 29.56
C THR A 49 14.56 0.95 28.61
N PRO A 50 13.71 -0.02 29.01
CA PRO A 50 12.51 -0.40 28.26
C PRO A 50 11.67 0.82 27.88
N VAL A 51 11.10 0.82 26.64
CA VAL A 51 10.38 1.96 26.09
C VAL A 51 9.13 1.51 25.34
N GLY A 52 8.00 2.17 25.53
CA GLY A 52 6.78 2.00 24.73
C GLY A 52 6.33 0.55 24.55
N GLY A 53 6.43 -0.30 25.61
CA GLY A 53 6.11 -1.73 25.54
C GLY A 53 7.24 -2.63 25.03
N ASN A 54 8.36 -2.08 24.53
CA ASN A 54 9.55 -2.85 24.16
C ASN A 54 10.38 -3.18 25.40
N PRO A 55 10.49 -4.47 25.81
CA PRO A 55 11.12 -4.88 27.06
C PRO A 55 12.66 -4.94 27.00
N GLY A 56 13.27 -4.74 25.83
CA GLY A 56 14.71 -4.86 25.63
C GLY A 56 15.51 -3.99 26.58
N THR A 57 16.59 -4.51 27.13
CA THR A 57 17.48 -3.86 28.11
C THR A 57 18.81 -3.42 27.52
N THR A 58 19.06 -3.83 26.27
CA THR A 58 20.15 -3.33 25.45
C THR A 58 19.61 -2.72 24.16
N LEU A 59 20.40 -1.85 23.54
CA LEU A 59 20.03 -1.21 22.28
C LEU A 59 19.82 -2.24 21.15
N GLY A 60 20.66 -3.28 21.12
CA GLY A 60 20.53 -4.38 20.17
C GLY A 60 19.23 -5.16 20.37
N GLU A 61 18.89 -5.50 21.63
CA GLU A 61 17.63 -6.19 21.95
C GLU A 61 16.41 -5.36 21.53
N GLN A 62 16.39 -4.05 21.85
CA GLN A 62 15.26 -3.20 21.46
C GLN A 62 15.09 -3.11 19.94
N ARG A 63 16.18 -3.02 19.18
CA ARG A 63 16.13 -3.05 17.72
C ARG A 63 15.57 -4.37 17.19
N LEU A 64 16.08 -5.49 17.68
CA LEU A 64 15.62 -6.83 17.23
C LEU A 64 14.16 -7.06 17.60
N ASN A 65 13.74 -6.66 18.80
CA ASN A 65 12.34 -6.76 19.22
C ASN A 65 11.40 -5.93 18.32
N ALA A 66 11.81 -4.72 17.91
CA ALA A 66 11.01 -3.91 16.97
C ALA A 66 10.89 -4.58 15.60
N PHE A 67 11.95 -5.20 15.09
CA PHE A 67 11.93 -5.97 13.85
C PHE A 67 10.96 -7.15 13.94
N GLN A 68 11.01 -7.92 15.03
CA GLN A 68 10.11 -9.05 15.22
C GLN A 68 8.67 -8.57 15.40
N TYR A 69 8.43 -7.46 16.10
CA TYR A 69 7.10 -6.89 16.27
C TYR A 69 6.47 -6.48 14.92
N ALA A 70 7.23 -5.84 14.02
CA ALA A 70 6.76 -5.53 12.69
C ALA A 70 6.54 -6.81 11.83
N ALA A 71 7.41 -7.81 11.98
CA ALA A 71 7.25 -9.12 11.34
C ALA A 71 5.97 -9.83 11.80
N ASP A 72 5.65 -9.75 13.11
CA ASP A 72 4.44 -10.35 13.68
C ASP A 72 3.16 -9.64 13.17
N ILE A 73 3.21 -8.31 12.99
CA ILE A 73 2.09 -7.55 12.36
C ILE A 73 1.85 -8.08 10.95
N TRP A 74 2.86 -8.11 10.08
CA TRP A 74 2.71 -8.66 8.73
C TRP A 74 2.31 -10.13 8.74
N GLY A 75 2.93 -10.94 9.60
CA GLY A 75 2.60 -12.36 9.74
C GLY A 75 1.13 -12.60 10.08
N SER A 76 0.52 -11.72 10.89
CA SER A 76 -0.91 -11.81 11.23
C SER A 76 -1.86 -11.44 10.09
N GLN A 77 -1.37 -10.72 9.08
CA GLN A 77 -2.16 -10.22 7.94
C GLN A 77 -2.00 -11.08 6.68
N LEU A 78 -0.94 -11.86 6.60
CA LEU A 78 -0.60 -12.65 5.43
C LEU A 78 -0.85 -14.14 5.69
N ALA A 79 -1.34 -14.85 4.68
CA ALA A 79 -1.48 -16.30 4.72
C ALA A 79 -0.30 -16.98 4.01
N SER A 80 0.45 -17.81 4.71
CA SER A 80 1.51 -18.65 4.13
C SER A 80 1.85 -19.82 5.03
N ASN A 81 1.91 -21.03 4.44
CA ASN A 81 2.45 -22.21 5.10
C ASN A 81 3.98 -22.31 5.02
N ILE A 82 4.60 -21.41 4.26
CA ILE A 82 6.05 -21.38 4.07
C ILE A 82 6.62 -20.21 4.86
N GLU A 83 7.61 -20.51 5.71
CA GLU A 83 8.31 -19.51 6.50
C GLU A 83 8.96 -18.46 5.59
N ILE A 84 8.80 -17.20 5.97
CA ILE A 84 9.43 -16.04 5.31
C ILE A 84 10.63 -15.62 6.15
N LYS A 85 11.82 -15.64 5.58
CA LYS A 85 13.07 -15.28 6.28
C LYS A 85 13.56 -13.89 5.84
N VAL A 86 13.76 -12.99 6.80
CA VAL A 86 14.26 -11.63 6.57
C VAL A 86 15.69 -11.51 7.08
N LEU A 87 16.68 -11.45 6.20
CA LEU A 87 18.07 -11.12 6.57
C LEU A 87 18.16 -9.64 6.90
N ALA A 88 18.33 -9.32 8.17
CA ALA A 88 18.27 -7.96 8.67
C ALA A 88 19.62 -7.48 9.21
N THR A 89 19.98 -6.21 8.92
CA THR A 89 21.13 -5.53 9.49
C THR A 89 20.77 -4.11 9.93
N PHE A 90 21.38 -3.69 11.04
CA PHE A 90 21.40 -2.30 11.47
C PHE A 90 22.82 -1.79 11.22
N GLU A 91 23.00 -0.94 10.21
CA GLU A 91 24.32 -0.55 9.68
C GLU A 91 24.34 0.93 9.29
N PRO A 92 25.51 1.59 9.16
CA PRO A 92 25.58 2.96 8.68
C PRO A 92 25.05 3.08 7.24
N LEU A 93 24.00 3.88 7.04
CA LEU A 93 23.47 4.25 5.73
C LEU A 93 23.73 5.72 5.44
N SER A 94 23.56 6.13 4.16
CA SER A 94 23.78 7.51 3.72
C SER A 94 22.85 8.49 4.42
N CYS A 95 23.43 9.56 4.98
CA CYS A 95 22.68 10.65 5.59
C CYS A 95 23.51 11.95 5.65
N ASN A 96 22.81 13.05 5.92
CA ASN A 96 23.38 14.36 6.17
C ASN A 96 22.56 15.09 7.26
N ALA A 97 22.86 16.37 7.50
CA ALA A 97 22.19 17.12 8.57
C ALA A 97 20.67 17.31 8.38
N THR A 98 20.15 17.17 7.15
CA THR A 98 18.75 17.48 6.80
C THR A 98 18.00 16.31 6.16
N SER A 99 18.68 15.22 5.82
CA SER A 99 18.07 14.04 5.19
C SER A 99 18.84 12.77 5.53
N ALA A 100 18.14 11.65 5.57
CA ALA A 100 18.74 10.34 5.79
C ALA A 100 17.99 9.26 4.99
N VAL A 101 18.73 8.26 4.52
CA VAL A 101 18.16 6.96 4.20
C VAL A 101 17.87 6.28 5.52
N LEU A 102 16.60 6.06 5.83
CA LEU A 102 16.14 5.44 7.07
C LEU A 102 16.40 3.94 7.05
N GLY A 103 15.93 3.29 5.99
CA GLY A 103 16.08 1.88 5.74
C GLY A 103 16.03 1.57 4.24
N SER A 104 16.13 0.31 3.92
CA SER A 104 15.79 -0.26 2.63
C SER A 104 15.50 -1.73 2.79
N ALA A 105 14.43 -2.23 2.16
CA ALA A 105 14.25 -3.67 2.02
C ALA A 105 13.81 -4.03 0.60
N GLY A 106 13.95 -5.32 0.28
CA GLY A 106 13.53 -5.87 -1.00
C GLY A 106 13.71 -7.38 -1.02
N THR A 107 13.11 -8.02 -2.01
CA THR A 107 13.28 -9.45 -2.24
C THR A 107 14.72 -9.77 -2.65
N ILE A 108 15.24 -10.91 -2.21
CA ILE A 108 16.61 -11.36 -2.57
C ILE A 108 16.58 -12.05 -3.94
N PHE A 109 15.56 -12.89 -4.15
CA PHE A 109 15.37 -13.60 -5.41
C PHE A 109 14.03 -13.27 -6.04
N ILE A 110 13.97 -13.42 -7.35
CA ILE A 110 12.73 -13.35 -8.13
C ILE A 110 12.58 -14.62 -8.94
N PHE A 111 11.35 -15.08 -9.11
CA PHE A 111 11.04 -16.33 -9.80
C PHE A 111 9.93 -16.13 -10.83
N ALA A 112 10.08 -16.76 -12.00
CA ALA A 112 9.02 -16.88 -13.00
C ALA A 112 8.78 -18.35 -13.30
N ASP A 113 7.58 -18.70 -13.73
CA ASP A 113 7.20 -20.05 -14.20
C ASP A 113 7.59 -21.19 -13.24
N PHE A 114 7.58 -20.92 -11.94
CA PHE A 114 7.96 -21.89 -10.92
C PHE A 114 6.93 -23.03 -10.82
N PRO A 115 7.38 -24.28 -10.59
CA PRO A 115 6.48 -25.39 -10.35
C PRO A 115 5.79 -25.24 -9.00
N SER A 116 4.60 -25.84 -8.86
CA SER A 116 3.86 -25.92 -7.61
C SER A 116 3.56 -27.37 -7.23
N ILE A 117 3.33 -27.58 -5.93
CA ILE A 117 2.88 -28.87 -5.38
C ILE A 117 1.36 -28.76 -5.17
N PRO A 118 0.52 -29.58 -5.81
CA PRO A 118 -0.91 -29.56 -5.54
C PRO A 118 -1.22 -29.68 -4.03
N PRO A 119 -2.15 -28.87 -3.47
CA PRO A 119 -3.15 -28.07 -4.18
C PRO A 119 -2.70 -26.67 -4.63
N PHE A 120 -1.50 -26.23 -4.29
CA PHE A 120 -1.04 -24.88 -4.58
C PHE A 120 -1.06 -24.53 -6.07
N PRO A 121 -1.54 -23.32 -6.45
CA PRO A 121 -1.86 -23.00 -7.85
C PRO A 121 -0.63 -22.70 -8.72
N GLY A 122 0.52 -22.43 -8.12
CA GLY A 122 1.69 -21.94 -8.83
C GLY A 122 1.59 -20.45 -9.23
N PRO A 123 2.35 -20.01 -10.25
CA PRO A 123 2.26 -18.65 -10.74
C PRO A 123 0.87 -18.41 -11.36
N GLU A 124 0.26 -17.27 -11.04
CA GLU A 124 -1.01 -16.86 -11.63
C GLU A 124 -0.84 -16.51 -13.12
N PHE A 125 0.27 -15.85 -13.43
CA PHE A 125 0.64 -15.47 -14.78
C PHE A 125 1.96 -16.13 -15.16
N LEU A 126 2.00 -16.78 -16.32
CA LEU A 126 3.25 -17.24 -16.93
C LEU A 126 4.06 -16.05 -17.47
N ASP A 127 5.35 -16.27 -17.73
CA ASP A 127 6.26 -15.22 -18.20
C ASP A 127 6.24 -13.96 -17.30
N THR A 128 6.15 -14.18 -15.97
CA THR A 128 5.98 -13.10 -14.99
C THR A 128 6.85 -13.32 -13.77
N TRP A 129 7.55 -12.27 -13.33
CA TRP A 129 8.39 -12.31 -12.12
C TRP A 129 7.54 -12.12 -10.85
N TYR A 130 7.85 -12.90 -9.84
CA TYR A 130 7.29 -12.85 -8.49
C TYR A 130 8.41 -12.66 -7.46
N HIS A 131 8.13 -11.93 -6.38
CA HIS A 131 9.00 -11.83 -5.21
C HIS A 131 9.16 -13.22 -4.56
N SER A 132 10.34 -13.49 -3.97
CA SER A 132 10.69 -14.80 -3.43
C SER A 132 9.65 -15.37 -2.46
N ALA A 133 9.28 -14.59 -1.43
CA ALA A 133 8.31 -15.03 -0.43
C ALA A 133 6.94 -15.37 -1.05
N LEU A 134 6.45 -14.53 -1.96
CA LEU A 134 5.19 -14.73 -2.67
C LEU A 134 5.24 -15.96 -3.58
N ALA A 135 6.34 -16.14 -4.32
CA ALA A 135 6.52 -17.31 -5.18
C ALA A 135 6.51 -18.62 -4.39
N LYS A 136 7.20 -18.66 -3.24
CA LYS A 136 7.21 -19.83 -2.33
C LYS A 136 5.82 -20.13 -1.75
N LYS A 137 5.09 -19.09 -1.31
CA LYS A 137 3.68 -19.22 -0.86
C LYS A 137 2.84 -19.85 -1.95
N ARG A 138 2.91 -19.38 -3.19
CA ARG A 138 2.12 -19.86 -4.32
C ARG A 138 2.58 -21.25 -4.82
N ALA A 139 3.85 -21.61 -4.63
CA ALA A 139 4.38 -22.94 -4.98
C ALA A 139 4.03 -24.01 -3.93
N GLY A 140 3.82 -23.62 -2.67
CA GLY A 140 3.55 -24.52 -1.56
C GLY A 140 4.80 -25.17 -0.96
N TYR A 141 6.00 -24.76 -1.34
CA TYR A 141 7.26 -25.27 -0.79
C TYR A 141 8.39 -24.24 -0.94
N ASP A 142 9.42 -24.39 -0.11
CA ASP A 142 10.65 -23.59 -0.19
C ASP A 142 11.57 -24.14 -1.27
N PHE A 143 11.83 -23.37 -2.30
CA PHE A 143 12.73 -23.71 -3.42
C PHE A 143 13.78 -22.65 -3.66
N ALA A 144 13.90 -21.63 -2.79
CA ALA A 144 14.92 -20.62 -2.91
C ALA A 144 16.31 -21.25 -2.80
N PRO A 145 17.26 -20.86 -3.68
CA PRO A 145 18.61 -21.38 -3.60
C PRO A 145 19.32 -20.86 -2.35
N TYR A 146 20.17 -21.69 -1.77
CA TYR A 146 21.09 -21.23 -0.73
C TYR A 146 22.16 -20.31 -1.33
N ASP A 147 22.25 -19.07 -0.84
CA ASP A 147 23.33 -18.14 -1.18
C ASP A 147 24.35 -18.08 -0.03
N PRO A 148 25.66 -18.26 -0.27
CA PRO A 148 26.68 -18.25 0.78
C PRO A 148 26.75 -16.94 1.59
N ALA A 149 26.33 -15.81 1.02
CA ALA A 149 26.34 -14.50 1.68
C ALA A 149 24.99 -14.14 2.32
N LEU A 150 23.87 -14.63 1.76
CA LEU A 150 22.51 -14.24 2.11
C LEU A 150 21.72 -15.39 2.78
N GLY A 151 22.27 -16.61 2.79
CA GLY A 151 21.62 -17.81 3.33
C GLY A 151 20.40 -18.23 2.50
N GLU A 152 19.33 -18.60 3.20
CA GLU A 152 18.03 -18.98 2.62
C GLU A 152 17.00 -17.85 2.80
N ALA A 153 17.43 -16.59 2.99
CA ALA A 153 16.51 -15.49 3.23
C ALA A 153 15.75 -15.10 1.96
N ASP A 154 14.51 -14.66 2.15
CA ASP A 154 13.64 -14.15 1.09
C ASP A 154 13.82 -12.67 0.86
N LEU A 155 13.94 -11.93 1.97
CA LEU A 155 14.09 -10.49 2.00
C LEU A 155 15.43 -10.10 2.62
N ARG A 156 15.98 -9.00 2.15
CA ARG A 156 17.07 -8.31 2.83
C ARG A 156 16.59 -6.96 3.32
N ALA A 157 16.78 -6.66 4.61
CA ALA A 157 16.40 -5.39 5.23
C ALA A 157 17.62 -4.75 5.92
N ARG A 158 17.88 -3.47 5.61
CA ARG A 158 19.01 -2.70 6.15
C ARG A 158 18.49 -1.40 6.72
N PHE A 159 18.91 -1.06 7.95
CA PHE A 159 18.43 0.13 8.67
C PHE A 159 19.58 0.97 9.19
N ASN A 160 19.38 2.29 9.22
CA ASN A 160 20.44 3.25 9.49
C ASN A 160 20.81 3.31 10.98
N SER A 161 22.00 2.84 11.32
CA SER A 161 22.55 2.93 12.68
C SER A 161 23.09 4.33 13.04
N ASN A 162 23.27 5.22 12.07
CA ASN A 162 23.81 6.56 12.29
C ASN A 162 22.75 7.62 12.59
N LEU A 163 21.47 7.30 12.45
CA LEU A 163 20.38 8.24 12.62
C LEU A 163 20.43 8.90 14.02
N GLY A 164 20.30 10.22 14.06
CA GLY A 164 20.38 11.02 15.28
C GLY A 164 21.78 11.45 15.71
N ASN A 165 22.83 10.84 15.15
CA ASN A 165 24.21 11.21 15.41
C ASN A 165 24.58 12.55 14.74
N PRO A 166 25.67 13.22 15.19
CA PRO A 166 26.15 14.44 14.56
C PRO A 166 26.35 14.28 13.04
N GLY A 167 25.67 15.12 12.27
CA GLY A 167 25.73 15.08 10.80
C GLY A 167 24.75 14.12 10.12
N CYS A 168 23.89 13.43 10.89
CA CYS A 168 22.87 12.51 10.37
C CYS A 168 21.52 12.79 11.07
N LEU A 169 20.76 13.78 10.61
CA LEU A 169 19.54 14.27 11.26
C LEU A 169 19.75 14.46 12.76
N THR A 170 20.77 15.25 13.13
CA THR A 170 21.26 15.38 14.50
C THR A 170 20.14 15.59 15.51
N GLY A 171 20.04 14.70 16.50
CA GLY A 171 19.03 14.73 17.55
C GLY A 171 17.68 14.10 17.17
N VAL A 172 17.49 13.66 15.92
CA VAL A 172 16.30 12.92 15.47
C VAL A 172 16.70 11.45 15.31
N GLY A 173 16.63 10.70 16.40
CA GLY A 173 16.96 9.26 16.41
C GLY A 173 15.75 8.36 16.17
N TRP A 174 15.99 7.05 16.33
CA TRP A 174 14.93 6.05 16.29
C TRP A 174 14.13 6.01 17.60
N TYR A 175 12.82 5.94 17.50
CA TYR A 175 11.96 5.46 18.55
C TYR A 175 11.80 3.93 18.41
N LEU A 176 12.08 3.21 19.49
CA LEU A 176 12.11 1.74 19.49
C LEU A 176 10.93 1.10 20.24
N GLY A 177 9.95 1.89 20.68
CA GLY A 177 8.72 1.43 21.33
C GLY A 177 7.72 0.82 20.33
N PHE A 178 6.66 0.21 20.86
CA PHE A 178 5.58 -0.43 20.11
C PHE A 178 4.26 0.35 20.16
N ASP A 179 4.21 1.44 20.95
CA ASP A 179 3.00 2.19 21.25
C ASP A 179 2.76 3.41 20.35
N ASN A 180 3.58 3.56 19.29
CA ASN A 180 3.54 4.68 18.34
C ASN A 180 3.69 6.08 19.00
N ASN A 181 4.16 6.17 20.24
CA ASN A 181 4.31 7.44 20.96
C ASN A 181 5.72 8.03 20.76
N HIS A 182 6.12 8.17 19.51
CA HIS A 182 7.49 8.49 19.09
C HIS A 182 7.88 9.97 19.27
N GLY A 183 6.94 10.89 19.53
CA GLY A 183 7.21 12.32 19.67
C GLY A 183 7.84 12.92 18.42
N THR A 184 9.08 13.45 18.54
CA THR A 184 9.84 13.99 17.41
C THR A 184 10.86 13.01 16.82
N GLN A 185 10.93 11.79 17.34
CA GLN A 185 11.79 10.73 16.80
C GLN A 185 11.10 10.01 15.64
N ILE A 186 11.84 9.22 14.91
CA ILE A 186 11.31 8.40 13.82
C ILE A 186 10.91 7.03 14.38
N ASP A 187 9.66 6.68 14.22
CA ASP A 187 9.12 5.38 14.66
C ASP A 187 9.73 4.25 13.83
N LEU A 188 10.49 3.37 14.47
CA LEU A 188 11.16 2.27 13.78
C LEU A 188 10.14 1.23 13.26
N VAL A 189 9.08 0.96 14.00
CA VAL A 189 8.07 -0.03 13.61
C VAL A 189 7.37 0.41 12.34
N THR A 190 6.96 1.68 12.22
CA THR A 190 6.35 2.23 11.01
C THR A 190 7.27 2.08 9.80
N VAL A 191 8.57 2.43 9.95
CA VAL A 191 9.53 2.29 8.83
C VAL A 191 9.75 0.81 8.49
N LEU A 192 9.75 -0.10 9.47
CA LEU A 192 9.86 -1.54 9.23
C LEU A 192 8.67 -2.09 8.46
N LEU A 193 7.45 -1.66 8.81
CA LEU A 193 6.25 -2.07 8.09
C LEU A 193 6.30 -1.62 6.63
N HIS A 194 6.75 -0.38 6.37
CA HIS A 194 6.97 0.14 5.03
C HIS A 194 8.01 -0.68 4.25
N GLU A 195 9.18 -0.88 4.82
CA GLU A 195 10.28 -1.57 4.14
C GLU A 195 9.95 -3.06 3.87
N PHE A 196 9.31 -3.73 4.84
CA PHE A 196 8.91 -5.12 4.62
C PHE A 196 7.88 -5.27 3.51
N ALA A 197 6.97 -4.31 3.34
CA ALA A 197 6.02 -4.31 2.23
C ALA A 197 6.71 -4.34 0.87
N HIS A 198 7.82 -3.61 0.69
CA HIS A 198 8.62 -3.69 -0.55
C HIS A 198 9.11 -5.10 -0.82
N GLY A 199 9.65 -5.78 0.19
CA GLY A 199 10.14 -7.16 0.07
C GLY A 199 9.03 -8.18 -0.15
N LEU A 200 7.85 -7.92 0.39
CA LEU A 200 6.68 -8.80 0.28
C LEU A 200 5.95 -8.66 -1.05
N GLY A 201 6.13 -7.57 -1.80
CA GLY A 201 5.47 -7.43 -3.09
C GLY A 201 5.13 -6.01 -3.52
N PHE A 202 5.31 -5.00 -2.67
CA PHE A 202 5.03 -3.61 -3.01
C PHE A 202 6.21 -2.97 -3.76
N SER A 203 6.68 -3.62 -4.81
CA SER A 203 7.75 -3.10 -5.67
C SER A 203 7.72 -3.74 -7.05
N GLN A 204 8.11 -2.97 -8.06
CA GLN A 204 8.26 -3.41 -9.43
C GLN A 204 9.74 -3.70 -9.76
N PHE A 205 10.02 -4.50 -10.80
CA PHE A 205 11.39 -4.86 -11.20
C PHE A 205 11.84 -4.21 -12.51
N ALA A 206 10.96 -3.56 -13.26
CA ALA A 206 11.34 -2.83 -14.45
C ALA A 206 12.18 -1.59 -14.11
N SER A 207 13.13 -1.24 -14.96
CA SER A 207 13.96 -0.05 -14.75
C SER A 207 13.18 1.23 -15.06
N VAL A 208 12.85 2.01 -14.05
CA VAL A 208 12.16 3.32 -14.24
C VAL A 208 12.99 4.34 -15.04
N SER A 209 14.30 4.16 -15.15
CA SER A 209 15.19 5.07 -15.87
C SER A 209 15.21 4.86 -17.39
N ASN A 210 15.00 3.62 -17.85
CA ASN A 210 15.02 3.26 -19.27
C ASN A 210 13.82 2.42 -19.73
N GLY A 211 12.99 1.94 -18.78
CA GLY A 211 11.78 1.14 -19.04
C GLY A 211 12.01 -0.35 -19.26
N SER A 212 13.28 -0.83 -19.24
CA SER A 212 13.57 -2.24 -19.53
C SER A 212 13.12 -3.17 -18.41
N GLU A 213 12.59 -4.32 -18.79
CA GLU A 213 12.23 -5.43 -17.92
C GLU A 213 13.39 -6.41 -17.75
N ILE A 214 13.44 -7.10 -16.61
CA ILE A 214 14.46 -8.14 -16.37
C ILE A 214 14.19 -9.31 -17.31
N LEU A 215 15.17 -9.64 -18.16
CA LEU A 215 15.07 -10.67 -19.20
C LEU A 215 13.88 -10.51 -20.14
N GLY A 216 13.28 -9.33 -20.22
CA GLY A 216 12.11 -9.03 -21.06
C GLY A 216 10.79 -9.59 -20.52
N LEU A 217 10.75 -9.98 -19.25
CA LEU A 217 9.51 -10.42 -18.57
C LEU A 217 9.03 -9.33 -17.61
N THR A 218 7.74 -9.09 -17.65
CA THR A 218 7.07 -8.22 -16.66
C THR A 218 7.07 -8.85 -15.26
N ASP A 219 6.68 -8.09 -14.27
CA ASP A 219 6.44 -8.60 -12.91
C ASP A 219 4.95 -8.50 -12.54
N VAL A 220 4.55 -9.23 -11.49
CA VAL A 220 3.15 -9.28 -11.06
C VAL A 220 2.63 -7.90 -10.66
N TYR A 221 3.47 -7.03 -10.10
CA TYR A 221 3.14 -5.66 -9.76
C TYR A 221 2.88 -4.81 -11.03
N GLY A 222 3.75 -4.93 -12.04
CA GLY A 222 3.65 -4.23 -13.32
C GLY A 222 2.35 -4.52 -14.09
N ARG A 223 1.76 -5.71 -13.89
CA ARG A 223 0.47 -6.07 -14.49
C ARG A 223 -0.69 -5.24 -13.98
N HIS A 224 -0.60 -4.70 -12.77
CA HIS A 224 -1.61 -3.86 -12.15
C HIS A 224 -1.38 -2.35 -12.37
N LEU A 225 -0.27 -1.96 -13.00
CA LEU A 225 0.03 -0.56 -13.29
C LEU A 225 -0.60 -0.13 -14.62
N LEU A 226 -1.55 0.78 -14.59
CA LEU A 226 -2.19 1.35 -15.78
C LEU A 226 -1.83 2.82 -15.93
N ASP A 227 -1.23 3.19 -17.06
CA ASP A 227 -1.13 4.60 -17.45
C ASP A 227 -2.42 5.00 -18.18
N VAL A 228 -3.21 5.86 -17.55
CA VAL A 228 -4.50 6.28 -18.10
C VAL A 228 -4.40 7.17 -19.34
N THR A 229 -3.23 7.79 -19.59
CA THR A 229 -2.97 8.57 -20.80
C THR A 229 -2.72 7.67 -21.99
N ALA A 230 -1.90 6.63 -21.81
CA ALA A 230 -1.61 5.63 -22.83
C ALA A 230 -2.73 4.59 -22.97
N ASN A 231 -3.56 4.44 -21.94
CA ASN A 231 -4.56 3.38 -21.78
C ASN A 231 -3.96 1.99 -21.97
N LYS A 232 -2.79 1.77 -21.35
CA LYS A 232 -2.04 0.50 -21.36
C LYS A 232 -1.54 0.17 -19.97
N THR A 233 -1.54 -1.11 -19.62
CA THR A 233 -0.81 -1.61 -18.46
C THR A 233 0.68 -1.78 -18.78
N TRP A 234 1.54 -1.79 -17.78
CA TRP A 234 2.98 -1.80 -17.97
C TRP A 234 3.48 -3.05 -18.71
N ASP A 235 2.85 -4.20 -18.51
CA ASP A 235 3.12 -5.43 -19.27
C ASP A 235 2.80 -5.31 -20.77
N GLN A 236 1.93 -4.36 -21.16
CA GLN A 236 1.57 -4.08 -22.56
C GLN A 236 2.44 -3.01 -23.21
N MET A 237 3.34 -2.39 -22.44
CA MET A 237 4.15 -1.27 -22.90
C MET A 237 5.50 -1.72 -23.45
N THR A 238 6.02 -0.96 -24.41
CA THR A 238 7.44 -0.99 -24.75
C THR A 238 8.27 -0.29 -23.68
N ASP A 239 9.58 -0.52 -23.69
CA ASP A 239 10.53 0.14 -22.77
C ASP A 239 10.41 1.67 -22.81
N ALA A 240 10.25 2.24 -24.01
CA ALA A 240 10.09 3.69 -24.18
C ALA A 240 8.78 4.21 -23.58
N GLU A 241 7.69 3.45 -23.70
CA GLU A 241 6.39 3.79 -23.11
C GLU A 241 6.46 3.67 -21.57
N ARG A 242 7.04 2.60 -21.00
CA ARG A 242 7.24 2.45 -19.54
C ARG A 242 8.08 3.59 -18.97
N LYS A 243 9.20 3.93 -19.63
CA LYS A 243 10.02 5.07 -19.24
C LYS A 243 9.23 6.38 -19.20
N ALA A 244 8.40 6.64 -20.21
CA ALA A 244 7.57 7.84 -20.25
C ALA A 244 6.48 7.81 -19.16
N SER A 245 5.88 6.65 -18.95
CA SER A 245 4.86 6.39 -17.92
C SER A 245 5.42 6.61 -16.51
N ALA A 246 6.66 6.20 -16.23
CA ALA A 246 7.30 6.36 -14.92
C ALA A 246 7.39 7.82 -14.43
N ILE A 247 7.31 8.80 -15.35
CA ILE A 247 7.31 10.24 -15.05
C ILE A 247 5.99 10.93 -15.44
N ASN A 248 4.96 10.17 -15.78
CA ASN A 248 3.65 10.70 -16.14
C ASN A 248 2.84 11.00 -14.87
N THR A 249 3.15 12.12 -14.24
CA THR A 249 2.68 12.52 -12.89
C THR A 249 1.17 12.40 -12.74
N ARG A 250 0.73 11.60 -11.74
CA ARG A 250 -0.68 11.34 -11.39
C ARG A 250 -1.50 10.75 -12.55
N LYS A 251 -0.85 10.00 -13.45
CA LYS A 251 -1.50 9.33 -14.58
C LYS A 251 -1.29 7.82 -14.56
N VAL A 252 -0.54 7.30 -13.60
CA VAL A 252 -0.41 5.86 -13.37
C VAL A 252 -1.21 5.48 -12.14
N VAL A 253 -2.08 4.50 -12.32
CA VAL A 253 -3.00 4.02 -11.29
C VAL A 253 -2.86 2.52 -11.08
N TRP A 254 -3.23 2.07 -9.89
CA TRP A 254 -3.34 0.66 -9.57
C TRP A 254 -4.70 0.10 -9.98
N THR A 255 -4.73 -1.01 -10.69
CA THR A 255 -5.98 -1.59 -11.25
C THR A 255 -6.50 -2.81 -10.49
N GLY A 256 -5.82 -3.24 -9.43
CA GLY A 256 -6.26 -4.38 -8.64
C GLY A 256 -7.62 -4.14 -7.97
N SER A 257 -8.38 -5.20 -7.84
CA SER A 257 -9.76 -5.15 -7.32
C SER A 257 -9.82 -4.84 -5.83
N ASP A 258 -8.87 -5.37 -5.05
CA ASP A 258 -8.85 -5.17 -3.60
C ASP A 258 -8.53 -3.72 -3.24
N VAL A 259 -7.54 -3.10 -3.90
CA VAL A 259 -7.28 -1.67 -3.74
C VAL A 259 -8.48 -0.84 -4.18
N SER A 260 -9.09 -1.16 -5.32
CA SER A 260 -10.27 -0.42 -5.81
C SER A 260 -11.45 -0.50 -4.83
N ALA A 261 -11.62 -1.63 -4.15
CA ALA A 261 -12.63 -1.81 -3.11
C ALA A 261 -12.26 -1.09 -1.80
N ALA A 262 -10.97 -1.03 -1.45
CA ALA A 262 -10.46 -0.38 -0.24
C ALA A 262 -10.44 1.16 -0.34
N VAL A 263 -10.16 1.72 -1.52
CA VAL A 263 -10.10 3.18 -1.75
C VAL A 263 -11.29 3.95 -1.13
N PRO A 264 -12.57 3.56 -1.33
CA PRO A 264 -13.68 4.27 -0.70
C PRO A 264 -13.77 4.12 0.83
N ILE A 265 -13.07 3.17 1.41
CA ILE A 265 -13.03 2.91 2.86
C ILE A 265 -11.90 3.71 3.51
N VAL A 266 -10.73 3.75 2.86
CA VAL A 266 -9.49 4.29 3.40
C VAL A 266 -9.31 5.77 3.07
N LEU A 267 -9.51 6.17 1.81
CA LEU A 267 -9.20 7.54 1.38
C LEU A 267 -10.40 8.47 1.53
N ASP A 268 -10.15 9.68 2.01
CA ASP A 268 -11.16 10.72 2.15
C ASP A 268 -11.51 11.40 0.81
N LEU A 269 -12.75 11.88 0.70
CA LEU A 269 -13.16 12.75 -0.41
C LEU A 269 -12.51 14.12 -0.26
N GLY A 270 -11.98 14.66 -1.36
CA GLY A 270 -11.47 16.01 -1.39
C GLY A 270 -10.04 16.13 -1.85
N THR A 271 -9.78 15.90 -3.14
CA THR A 271 -8.45 16.11 -3.72
C THR A 271 -8.08 17.59 -3.73
N PRO A 272 -6.97 17.99 -3.08
CA PRO A 272 -6.48 19.38 -3.09
C PRO A 272 -6.17 19.86 -4.51
N LEU A 273 -6.58 21.08 -4.83
CA LEU A 273 -6.34 21.70 -6.14
C LEU A 273 -6.22 23.22 -6.08
N LEU A 274 -5.53 23.75 -7.09
CA LEU A 274 -5.60 25.14 -7.50
C LEU A 274 -6.40 25.20 -8.82
N ARG A 275 -7.51 25.92 -8.84
CA ARG A 275 -8.31 26.16 -10.05
C ARG A 275 -8.09 27.60 -10.51
N ILE A 276 -7.61 27.81 -11.74
CA ILE A 276 -7.55 29.11 -12.39
C ILE A 276 -8.77 29.25 -13.30
N THR A 277 -9.49 30.36 -13.15
CA THR A 277 -10.70 30.66 -13.94
C THR A 277 -10.48 31.80 -14.93
N SER A 278 -9.48 32.65 -14.70
CA SER A 278 -9.10 33.77 -15.58
C SER A 278 -7.60 34.00 -15.52
N PRO A 279 -6.94 34.37 -16.62
CA PRO A 279 -7.48 34.46 -18.00
C PRO A 279 -7.70 33.07 -18.60
N GLN A 280 -8.53 32.98 -19.63
CA GLN A 280 -8.88 31.71 -20.28
C GLN A 280 -7.68 30.97 -20.86
N THR A 281 -6.62 31.66 -21.21
CA THR A 281 -5.38 31.10 -21.77
C THR A 281 -4.64 30.16 -20.82
N ILE A 282 -4.86 30.30 -19.51
CA ILE A 282 -4.27 29.45 -18.47
C ILE A 282 -5.35 28.87 -17.53
N ALA A 283 -6.63 28.95 -17.93
CA ALA A 283 -7.71 28.39 -17.13
C ALA A 283 -7.58 26.86 -17.05
N GLY A 284 -7.76 26.31 -15.85
CA GLY A 284 -7.61 24.87 -15.62
C GLY A 284 -7.42 24.51 -14.15
N ILE A 285 -7.21 23.21 -13.91
CA ILE A 285 -6.88 22.65 -12.61
C ILE A 285 -5.39 22.36 -12.58
N TYR A 286 -4.74 22.81 -11.53
CA TYR A 286 -3.30 22.68 -11.30
C TYR A 286 -3.07 21.80 -10.06
N ALA A 287 -2.12 20.90 -10.16
CA ALA A 287 -1.69 20.09 -9.04
C ALA A 287 -1.03 20.94 -7.95
N VAL A 288 -1.29 20.62 -6.70
CA VAL A 288 -0.71 21.32 -5.55
C VAL A 288 -0.06 20.34 -4.57
N GLY A 289 0.94 20.83 -3.85
CA GLY A 289 1.43 20.26 -2.61
C GLY A 289 0.83 21.02 -1.43
N THR A 290 0.27 20.31 -0.46
CA THR A 290 -0.38 20.88 0.72
C THR A 290 0.62 21.35 1.77
N ALA A 291 0.18 22.20 2.69
CA ALA A 291 1.00 22.69 3.81
C ALA A 291 0.72 21.87 5.08
N ALA A 292 1.78 21.56 5.83
CA ALA A 292 1.68 20.95 7.17
C ALA A 292 1.29 21.95 8.27
N PHE A 293 1.00 23.21 7.91
CA PHE A 293 0.65 24.30 8.81
C PHE A 293 -0.47 25.16 8.23
N GLY A 294 -1.12 25.95 9.09
CA GLY A 294 -2.29 26.74 8.70
C GLY A 294 -3.54 25.88 8.52
N PRO A 295 -4.67 26.45 8.07
CA PRO A 295 -5.91 25.72 7.87
C PRO A 295 -5.82 24.80 6.65
N LEU A 296 -6.47 23.64 6.73
CA LEU A 296 -6.66 22.74 5.61
C LEU A 296 -7.47 23.41 4.49
N LEU A 297 -7.25 22.97 3.26
CA LEU A 297 -8.10 23.37 2.14
C LEU A 297 -9.51 22.79 2.32
N ALA A 298 -10.52 23.54 1.91
CA ALA A 298 -11.91 23.18 2.08
C ALA A 298 -12.72 23.48 0.80
N SER A 299 -13.95 22.99 0.74
CA SER A 299 -14.96 23.39 -0.24
C SER A 299 -15.96 24.35 0.46
N PRO A 300 -16.33 25.51 -0.15
CA PRO A 300 -16.12 25.91 -1.55
C PRO A 300 -14.74 26.50 -1.89
N GLY A 301 -13.77 26.53 -1.00
CA GLY A 301 -12.43 27.05 -1.26
C GLY A 301 -12.33 28.58 -1.16
N ILE A 302 -11.10 29.09 -1.22
CA ILE A 302 -10.79 30.53 -1.17
C ILE A 302 -10.49 31.00 -2.58
N SER A 303 -11.27 31.96 -3.07
CA SER A 303 -11.12 32.55 -4.39
C SER A 303 -10.61 34.00 -4.30
N GLY A 304 -9.73 34.38 -5.20
CA GLY A 304 -9.20 35.75 -5.26
C GLY A 304 -8.32 36.00 -6.48
N ILE A 305 -7.98 37.27 -6.65
CA ILE A 305 -6.98 37.69 -7.63
C ILE A 305 -5.60 37.30 -7.12
N VAL A 306 -4.77 36.74 -7.99
CA VAL A 306 -3.38 36.42 -7.68
C VAL A 306 -2.48 37.61 -7.91
N VAL A 307 -1.67 37.96 -6.92
CA VAL A 307 -0.72 39.08 -6.98
C VAL A 307 0.67 38.60 -6.57
N GLN A 308 1.70 39.00 -7.33
CA GLN A 308 3.08 38.78 -6.93
C GLN A 308 3.39 39.58 -5.65
N ALA A 309 3.78 38.89 -4.61
CA ALA A 309 4.33 39.52 -3.42
C ALA A 309 5.73 40.04 -3.72
N LEU A 310 6.03 41.28 -3.27
CA LEU A 310 7.32 41.93 -3.45
C LEU A 310 7.92 42.25 -2.09
N ASP A 311 9.18 41.91 -1.88
CA ASP A 311 9.96 42.21 -0.70
C ASP A 311 11.36 42.73 -1.08
N PRO A 312 12.17 43.27 -0.15
CA PRO A 312 13.54 43.67 -0.45
C PRO A 312 14.42 42.43 -0.76
N ALA A 313 15.31 42.55 -1.75
CA ALA A 313 16.45 41.64 -1.86
C ALA A 313 17.49 42.01 -0.80
N ASP A 314 17.62 41.18 0.24
CA ASP A 314 18.49 41.46 1.39
C ASP A 314 19.12 40.17 1.95
N ALA A 315 19.68 40.24 3.16
CA ALA A 315 20.35 39.13 3.80
C ALA A 315 19.38 37.96 4.20
N ALA A 316 18.07 38.22 4.31
CA ALA A 316 17.07 37.20 4.60
C ALA A 316 16.67 36.43 3.34
N GLY A 317 16.71 37.08 2.16
CA GLY A 317 16.41 36.48 0.87
C GLY A 317 16.99 37.28 -0.30
N PRO A 318 17.67 36.62 -1.27
CA PRO A 318 18.41 37.32 -2.34
C PRO A 318 17.52 37.83 -3.48
N THR A 319 16.23 37.51 -3.48
CA THR A 319 15.29 37.92 -4.54
C THR A 319 14.20 38.83 -3.98
N THR A 320 13.56 39.59 -4.87
CA THR A 320 12.44 40.47 -4.48
C THR A 320 11.08 39.78 -4.52
N PHE A 321 11.04 38.45 -4.63
CA PHE A 321 9.81 37.66 -4.80
C PHE A 321 9.66 36.53 -3.78
N ASP A 322 10.61 36.40 -2.87
CA ASP A 322 10.66 35.22 -2.00
C ASP A 322 9.97 35.41 -0.64
N ALA A 323 9.48 36.61 -0.35
CA ALA A 323 8.79 36.97 0.89
C ALA A 323 9.56 36.52 2.15
N CYS A 324 10.88 36.71 2.16
CA CYS A 324 11.74 36.46 3.32
C CYS A 324 11.85 37.71 4.23
N SER A 325 11.45 38.87 3.74
CA SER A 325 11.37 40.15 4.46
C SER A 325 9.96 40.77 4.32
N PRO A 326 9.56 41.73 5.17
CA PRO A 326 8.26 42.39 5.06
C PRO A 326 7.98 42.95 3.65
N LEU A 327 6.76 42.71 3.17
CA LEU A 327 6.40 43.07 1.78
C LEU A 327 6.43 44.56 1.55
N THR A 328 7.02 45.02 0.43
CA THR A 328 7.03 46.38 -0.04
C THR A 328 5.73 46.81 -0.71
N ASN A 329 4.94 45.82 -1.20
CA ASN A 329 3.64 46.02 -1.84
C ASN A 329 2.47 45.43 -1.03
N ALA A 330 2.52 45.49 0.30
CA ALA A 330 1.51 44.95 1.18
C ALA A 330 0.09 45.42 0.84
N ALA A 331 -0.10 46.68 0.42
CA ALA A 331 -1.40 47.20 0.01
C ALA A 331 -1.98 46.51 -1.23
N ASP A 332 -1.12 46.06 -2.15
CA ASP A 332 -1.55 45.33 -3.36
C ASP A 332 -1.93 43.89 -3.03
N VAL A 333 -1.32 43.30 -2.02
CA VAL A 333 -1.53 41.90 -1.57
C VAL A 333 -2.76 41.78 -0.66
N ALA A 334 -3.12 42.83 0.07
CA ALA A 334 -4.23 42.79 1.02
C ALA A 334 -5.56 42.38 0.36
N GLY A 335 -6.21 41.35 0.93
CA GLY A 335 -7.46 40.75 0.43
C GLY A 335 -7.30 39.91 -0.84
N LYS A 336 -6.08 39.57 -1.24
CA LYS A 336 -5.80 38.78 -2.45
C LYS A 336 -4.97 37.54 -2.14
N ILE A 337 -4.74 36.72 -3.15
CA ILE A 337 -3.87 35.54 -3.09
C ILE A 337 -2.45 35.96 -3.40
N ALA A 338 -1.53 35.82 -2.47
CA ALA A 338 -0.13 36.14 -2.67
C ALA A 338 0.60 35.04 -3.44
N LEU A 339 1.32 35.36 -4.50
CA LEU A 339 2.27 34.49 -5.17
C LEU A 339 3.68 34.82 -4.68
N VAL A 340 4.38 33.83 -4.13
CA VAL A 340 5.76 33.96 -3.65
C VAL A 340 6.63 32.85 -4.25
N ASP A 341 7.95 33.10 -4.33
CA ASP A 341 8.88 32.08 -4.79
C ASP A 341 9.45 31.28 -3.61
N ARG A 342 9.64 29.98 -3.83
CA ARG A 342 10.51 29.19 -2.97
C ARG A 342 11.92 29.79 -3.00
N GLY A 343 12.56 29.90 -1.83
CA GLY A 343 13.90 30.49 -1.72
C GLY A 343 14.51 30.23 -0.34
N THR A 344 15.33 31.13 0.11
CA THR A 344 16.26 31.00 1.22
C THR A 344 15.58 30.70 2.57
N CYS A 345 14.49 31.42 2.91
CA CYS A 345 13.81 31.24 4.19
C CYS A 345 12.75 30.12 4.15
N GLY A 346 12.38 29.61 5.33
CA GLY A 346 11.39 28.56 5.48
C GLY A 346 9.97 28.96 5.01
N PHE A 347 9.16 27.97 4.64
CA PHE A 347 7.81 28.20 4.12
C PHE A 347 6.91 28.94 5.12
N VAL A 348 6.98 28.57 6.42
CA VAL A 348 6.23 29.27 7.48
C VAL A 348 6.54 30.76 7.54
N VAL A 349 7.80 31.17 7.31
CA VAL A 349 8.21 32.57 7.28
C VAL A 349 7.53 33.32 6.13
N LYS A 350 7.59 32.75 4.91
CA LYS A 350 6.97 33.33 3.71
C LYS A 350 5.47 33.53 3.86
N VAL A 351 4.78 32.47 4.32
CA VAL A 351 3.33 32.51 4.50
C VAL A 351 2.93 33.47 5.62
N LYS A 352 3.72 33.52 6.71
CA LYS A 352 3.47 34.46 7.81
C LYS A 352 3.63 35.92 7.38
N ILE A 353 4.64 36.24 6.57
CA ILE A 353 4.86 37.57 6.02
C ILE A 353 3.71 37.98 5.09
N ALA A 354 3.29 37.10 4.19
CA ALA A 354 2.14 37.35 3.33
C ALA A 354 0.83 37.54 4.13
N GLN A 355 0.60 36.73 5.15
CA GLN A 355 -0.54 36.89 6.08
C GLN A 355 -0.52 38.23 6.78
N ASN A 356 0.63 38.66 7.29
CA ASN A 356 0.78 39.97 7.95
C ASN A 356 0.54 41.14 6.99
N ALA A 357 0.74 40.95 5.69
CA ALA A 357 0.39 41.89 4.63
C ALA A 357 -1.09 41.83 4.22
N GLY A 358 -1.90 40.95 4.87
CA GLY A 358 -3.34 40.83 4.61
C GLY A 358 -3.70 39.91 3.47
N ALA A 359 -2.80 39.03 3.00
CA ALA A 359 -3.15 37.98 2.04
C ALA A 359 -4.24 37.05 2.59
N ILE A 360 -5.13 36.55 1.72
CA ILE A 360 -6.17 35.57 2.08
C ILE A 360 -5.72 34.13 1.87
N ALA A 361 -4.71 33.89 1.03
CA ALA A 361 -4.07 32.61 0.78
C ALA A 361 -2.68 32.85 0.13
N VAL A 362 -1.84 31.80 0.08
CA VAL A 362 -0.50 31.90 -0.52
C VAL A 362 -0.25 30.76 -1.50
N LEU A 363 0.25 31.09 -2.69
CA LEU A 363 0.84 30.18 -3.66
C LEU A 363 2.36 30.28 -3.56
N VAL A 364 3.04 29.18 -3.24
CA VAL A 364 4.51 29.12 -3.25
C VAL A 364 4.95 28.44 -4.54
N ALA A 365 5.48 29.21 -5.49
CA ALA A 365 6.03 28.67 -6.73
C ALA A 365 7.40 28.04 -6.47
N ASP A 366 7.60 26.82 -6.94
CA ASP A 366 8.89 26.14 -6.82
C ASP A 366 9.98 26.89 -7.62
N ASN A 367 11.22 26.81 -7.14
CA ASN A 367 12.40 27.32 -7.81
C ASN A 367 13.25 26.23 -8.47
N VAL A 368 12.79 24.97 -8.38
CA VAL A 368 13.40 23.79 -8.98
C VAL A 368 12.36 23.09 -9.85
N ALA A 369 12.79 22.66 -11.02
CA ALA A 369 11.91 21.89 -11.91
C ALA A 369 11.57 20.54 -11.27
N GLY A 370 10.32 20.11 -11.44
CA GLY A 370 9.83 18.82 -10.96
C GLY A 370 8.32 18.79 -10.77
N SER A 371 7.76 17.58 -10.71
CA SER A 371 6.36 17.28 -10.42
C SER A 371 6.23 15.91 -9.72
N PRO A 372 5.20 15.67 -8.90
CA PRO A 372 4.23 16.66 -8.41
C PRO A 372 4.91 17.73 -7.53
N PRO A 373 4.25 18.88 -7.28
CA PRO A 373 4.80 19.84 -6.33
C PRO A 373 4.82 19.21 -4.94
N GLY A 374 5.97 19.32 -4.26
CA GLY A 374 6.09 18.81 -2.88
C GLY A 374 5.27 19.62 -1.88
N GLY A 375 5.07 19.11 -0.67
CA GLY A 375 4.40 19.82 0.41
C GLY A 375 5.22 21.02 0.95
N LEU A 376 4.57 21.82 1.80
CA LEU A 376 5.16 22.91 2.56
C LEU A 376 5.35 22.46 4.01
N GLY A 377 6.57 22.05 4.37
CA GLY A 377 6.91 21.66 5.73
C GLY A 377 7.04 22.84 6.68
N GLY A 378 6.94 22.57 7.98
CA GLY A 378 7.08 23.49 9.09
C GLY A 378 5.85 23.54 9.98
N ALA A 379 5.93 24.29 11.09
CA ALA A 379 4.82 24.45 12.03
C ALA A 379 4.81 25.91 12.57
N ASP A 380 3.65 26.57 12.50
CA ASP A 380 3.37 27.84 13.15
C ASP A 380 1.85 27.94 13.40
N PRO A 381 1.40 27.78 14.66
CA PRO A 381 -0.04 27.82 14.99
C PRO A 381 -0.67 29.19 14.81
N THR A 382 0.11 30.23 14.54
CA THR A 382 -0.38 31.59 14.28
C THR A 382 -0.67 31.87 12.81
N ILE A 383 -0.41 30.91 11.91
CA ILE A 383 -0.82 31.00 10.51
C ILE A 383 -2.29 30.58 10.40
N THR A 384 -3.12 31.47 9.88
CA THR A 384 -4.58 31.30 9.78
C THR A 384 -5.11 31.37 8.35
N ILE A 385 -4.22 31.43 7.36
CA ILE A 385 -4.56 31.39 5.94
C ILE A 385 -4.00 30.12 5.30
N PRO A 386 -4.70 29.51 4.32
CA PRO A 386 -4.21 28.35 3.63
C PRO A 386 -3.08 28.71 2.67
N SER A 387 -2.20 27.73 2.44
CA SER A 387 -1.11 27.85 1.48
C SER A 387 -0.87 26.53 0.75
N VAL A 388 -0.39 26.64 -0.49
CA VAL A 388 -0.03 25.49 -1.31
C VAL A 388 1.26 25.77 -2.07
N ARG A 389 1.97 24.70 -2.40
CA ARG A 389 3.09 24.74 -3.33
C ARG A 389 2.62 24.36 -4.73
N ILE A 390 3.16 25.02 -5.74
CA ILE A 390 2.93 24.71 -7.15
C ILE A 390 4.27 24.45 -7.84
N THR A 391 4.25 23.77 -8.98
CA THR A 391 5.48 23.51 -9.74
C THR A 391 6.12 24.80 -10.23
N GLN A 392 7.41 24.75 -10.55
CA GLN A 392 8.10 25.89 -11.18
C GLN A 392 7.44 26.29 -12.51
N VAL A 393 7.03 25.31 -13.31
CA VAL A 393 6.37 25.55 -14.61
C VAL A 393 5.04 26.28 -14.43
N ASP A 394 4.22 25.82 -13.48
CA ASP A 394 2.92 26.45 -13.19
C ASP A 394 3.11 27.86 -12.62
N GLY A 395 4.07 28.04 -11.71
CA GLY A 395 4.43 29.33 -11.16
C GLY A 395 4.84 30.33 -12.26
N ASN A 396 5.68 29.91 -13.20
CA ASN A 396 6.09 30.75 -14.33
C ASN A 396 4.92 31.05 -15.27
N THR A 397 4.05 30.08 -15.52
CA THR A 397 2.83 30.25 -16.33
C THR A 397 1.91 31.31 -15.70
N ILE A 398 1.68 31.25 -14.41
CA ILE A 398 0.86 32.22 -13.66
C ILE A 398 1.51 33.60 -13.69
N LYS A 399 2.82 33.71 -13.40
CA LYS A 399 3.56 34.96 -13.40
C LYS A 399 3.45 35.71 -14.74
N ALA A 400 3.55 34.95 -15.84
CA ALA A 400 3.46 35.54 -17.20
C ALA A 400 2.09 36.17 -17.50
N GLN A 401 1.05 35.80 -16.74
CA GLN A 401 -0.32 36.26 -16.96
C GLN A 401 -0.86 37.21 -15.86
N LEU A 402 -0.06 37.57 -14.84
CA LEU A 402 -0.52 38.41 -13.73
C LEU A 402 -1.10 39.75 -14.21
N ALA A 403 -0.49 40.35 -15.24
CA ALA A 403 -0.97 41.60 -15.82
C ALA A 403 -2.36 41.50 -16.48
N SER A 404 -2.77 40.28 -16.84
CA SER A 404 -4.10 39.98 -17.41
C SER A 404 -5.18 39.73 -16.34
N GLY A 405 -4.83 39.77 -15.06
CA GLY A 405 -5.75 39.56 -13.94
C GLY A 405 -6.05 38.08 -13.70
N VAL A 406 -5.08 37.36 -13.11
CA VAL A 406 -5.26 35.95 -12.77
C VAL A 406 -6.23 35.79 -11.59
N VAL A 407 -7.32 35.04 -11.78
CA VAL A 407 -8.27 34.69 -10.73
C VAL A 407 -8.13 33.20 -10.44
N ALA A 408 -7.88 32.87 -9.18
CA ALA A 408 -7.64 31.51 -8.74
C ALA A 408 -8.52 31.15 -7.52
N THR A 409 -8.77 29.87 -7.36
CA THR A 409 -9.43 29.26 -6.19
C THR A 409 -8.55 28.14 -5.65
N LEU A 410 -8.18 28.24 -4.37
CA LEU A 410 -7.59 27.15 -3.61
C LEU A 410 -8.71 26.37 -2.92
N GLY A 411 -8.80 25.08 -3.14
CA GLY A 411 -9.86 24.28 -2.55
C GLY A 411 -9.62 22.79 -2.73
N VAL A 412 -10.69 22.02 -2.55
CA VAL A 412 -10.72 20.56 -2.74
C VAL A 412 -11.81 20.17 -3.73
N ASP A 413 -11.55 19.15 -4.51
CA ASP A 413 -12.55 18.51 -5.37
C ASP A 413 -13.19 17.35 -4.60
N LEU A 414 -14.41 17.56 -4.13
CA LEU A 414 -15.16 16.56 -3.35
C LEU A 414 -15.74 15.43 -4.22
N SER A 415 -15.57 15.44 -5.52
CA SER A 415 -16.00 14.36 -6.40
C SER A 415 -14.96 13.25 -6.52
N VAL A 416 -13.73 13.51 -6.12
CA VAL A 416 -12.60 12.57 -6.20
C VAL A 416 -11.96 12.38 -4.84
N ARG A 417 -11.56 11.16 -4.52
CA ARG A 417 -10.82 10.87 -3.29
C ARG A 417 -9.36 11.30 -3.41
N ALA A 418 -8.82 11.87 -2.35
CA ALA A 418 -7.42 12.25 -2.30
C ALA A 418 -6.52 11.01 -2.40
N GLY A 419 -5.72 10.92 -3.44
CA GLY A 419 -4.89 9.73 -3.73
C GLY A 419 -5.52 8.73 -4.69
N ALA A 420 -6.68 9.04 -5.29
CA ALA A 420 -7.29 8.20 -6.32
C ALA A 420 -7.60 9.01 -7.59
N ASP A 421 -7.86 8.30 -8.69
CA ASP A 421 -8.40 8.90 -9.90
C ASP A 421 -9.95 8.98 -9.87
N GLU A 422 -10.55 9.55 -10.92
CA GLU A 422 -12.01 9.67 -11.05
C GLU A 422 -12.74 8.32 -11.12
N SER A 423 -12.03 7.23 -11.37
CA SER A 423 -12.56 5.85 -11.38
C SER A 423 -12.38 5.13 -10.04
N GLY A 424 -11.83 5.80 -9.02
CA GLY A 424 -11.59 5.22 -7.70
C GLY A 424 -10.36 4.30 -7.63
N ARG A 425 -9.40 4.44 -8.55
CA ARG A 425 -8.17 3.65 -8.56
C ARG A 425 -7.04 4.41 -7.87
N GLY A 426 -6.27 3.75 -7.00
CA GLY A 426 -5.16 4.36 -6.26
C GLY A 426 -4.07 4.91 -7.20
N LEU A 427 -3.64 6.15 -6.94
CA LEU A 427 -2.58 6.83 -7.70
C LEU A 427 -1.20 6.36 -7.26
N MET A 428 -0.37 5.97 -8.23
CA MET A 428 1.03 5.64 -7.99
C MET A 428 1.92 6.88 -8.08
N TYR A 429 3.00 6.90 -7.29
CA TYR A 429 3.96 7.99 -7.28
C TYR A 429 4.81 8.01 -8.55
N THR A 430 4.56 8.99 -9.41
CA THR A 430 5.25 9.17 -10.70
C THR A 430 5.89 10.55 -10.79
N PRO A 431 6.98 10.78 -10.02
CA PRO A 431 7.65 12.09 -10.01
C PRO A 431 8.43 12.32 -11.30
N ASN A 432 8.51 13.57 -11.72
CA ASN A 432 9.38 14.00 -12.79
C ASN A 432 10.37 15.08 -12.24
N PRO A 433 11.67 14.81 -12.19
CA PRO A 433 12.38 13.63 -12.67
C PRO A 433 12.15 12.37 -11.82
N VAL A 434 12.51 11.20 -12.36
CA VAL A 434 12.53 9.92 -11.65
C VAL A 434 13.29 10.04 -10.32
N GLN A 435 12.73 9.47 -9.26
CA GLN A 435 13.38 9.29 -7.96
C GLN A 435 13.70 7.81 -7.77
N ALA A 436 14.99 7.49 -7.73
CA ALA A 436 15.45 6.11 -7.57
C ALA A 436 14.94 5.53 -6.24
N GLY A 437 14.43 4.31 -6.30
CA GLY A 437 13.85 3.61 -5.15
C GLY A 437 12.40 4.00 -4.82
N SER A 438 11.91 5.17 -5.28
CA SER A 438 10.56 5.62 -4.91
C SER A 438 9.57 5.61 -6.07
N THR A 439 10.03 5.94 -7.29
CA THR A 439 9.14 6.03 -8.47
C THR A 439 8.41 4.72 -8.70
N ILE A 440 7.09 4.77 -8.84
CA ILE A 440 6.15 3.67 -9.08
C ILE A 440 5.96 2.73 -7.87
N SER A 441 6.95 2.50 -7.06
CA SER A 441 6.86 1.59 -5.90
C SER A 441 6.32 2.28 -4.64
N HIS A 442 5.51 3.33 -4.79
CA HIS A 442 4.86 4.06 -3.69
C HIS A 442 3.53 4.65 -4.15
N TRP A 443 2.65 4.95 -3.18
CA TRP A 443 1.45 5.78 -3.40
C TRP A 443 1.82 7.24 -3.68
N ASP A 444 1.00 7.96 -4.45
CA ASP A 444 1.18 9.42 -4.65
C ASP A 444 0.93 10.16 -3.32
N PRO A 445 1.82 11.08 -2.90
CA PRO A 445 1.70 11.83 -1.63
C PRO A 445 0.49 12.77 -1.56
N ILE A 446 -0.41 12.74 -2.52
CA ILE A 446 -1.71 13.43 -2.45
C ILE A 446 -2.75 12.58 -1.69
N ALA A 447 -2.43 11.34 -1.36
CA ALA A 447 -3.30 10.46 -0.58
C ALA A 447 -3.63 11.11 0.77
N PHE A 448 -4.88 10.98 1.19
CA PHE A 448 -5.31 11.43 2.50
C PHE A 448 -6.46 10.53 3.01
N PRO A 449 -6.33 9.97 4.24
CA PRO A 449 -5.17 10.04 5.15
C PRO A 449 -3.85 9.61 4.50
N ASN A 450 -2.71 10.02 5.11
CA ASN A 450 -1.41 9.57 4.64
C ASN A 450 -1.31 8.04 4.68
N GLN A 451 -0.68 7.47 3.67
CA GLN A 451 -0.56 6.02 3.51
C GLN A 451 0.84 5.54 3.87
N LEU A 452 0.95 4.33 4.42
CA LEU A 452 2.21 3.72 4.82
C LEU A 452 3.25 3.72 3.69
N MET A 453 2.83 3.37 2.47
CA MET A 453 3.71 3.28 1.31
C MET A 453 3.82 4.57 0.51
N GLU A 454 3.73 5.74 1.13
CA GLU A 454 4.17 6.99 0.51
C GLU A 454 5.70 7.11 0.51
N PRO A 455 6.31 7.89 -0.41
CA PRO A 455 7.78 7.98 -0.53
C PRO A 455 8.47 8.67 0.67
N ALA A 456 7.72 9.14 1.64
CA ALA A 456 8.21 9.72 2.88
C ALA A 456 7.34 9.26 4.05
N ILE A 457 7.98 8.92 5.17
CA ILE A 457 7.28 8.55 6.39
C ILE A 457 6.65 9.80 7.02
N ASN A 458 5.33 9.78 7.15
CA ASN A 458 4.55 10.84 7.78
C ASN A 458 4.36 10.57 9.27
N ALA A 459 4.27 11.65 10.07
CA ALA A 459 4.23 11.53 11.54
C ALA A 459 2.85 11.09 12.09
N ASP A 460 1.83 11.04 11.27
CA ASP A 460 0.46 10.60 11.61
C ASP A 460 0.18 9.14 11.25
N LEU A 461 1.16 8.43 10.69
CA LEU A 461 1.05 7.01 10.40
C LEU A 461 0.93 6.20 11.70
N THR A 462 0.17 5.13 11.62
CA THR A 462 -0.01 4.15 12.69
C THR A 462 0.75 2.86 12.36
N HIS A 463 0.65 1.85 13.22
CA HIS A 463 1.18 0.51 12.92
C HIS A 463 0.18 -0.35 12.12
N SER A 464 -0.84 0.26 11.53
CA SER A 464 -1.78 -0.42 10.64
C SER A 464 -1.23 -0.54 9.22
N VAL A 465 -1.54 -1.65 8.58
CA VAL A 465 -1.16 -1.95 7.18
C VAL A 465 -2.39 -2.25 6.31
N ALA A 466 -3.58 -2.15 6.91
CA ALA A 466 -4.84 -2.62 6.34
C ALA A 466 -5.97 -1.59 6.49
N GLU A 467 -7.06 -1.83 5.80
CA GLU A 467 -8.31 -1.09 5.95
C GLU A 467 -8.82 -1.14 7.42
N PRO A 468 -9.42 -0.06 7.94
CA PRO A 468 -9.80 1.18 7.24
C PRO A 468 -8.71 2.25 7.18
N GLU A 469 -7.50 1.99 7.64
CA GLU A 469 -6.46 2.99 7.85
C GLU A 469 -5.45 3.06 6.70
N ASP A 470 -5.20 1.92 6.00
CA ASP A 470 -4.15 1.84 4.99
C ASP A 470 -4.50 0.91 3.81
N LEU A 471 -3.97 1.23 2.61
CA LEU A 471 -4.19 0.49 1.36
C LEU A 471 -3.14 -0.61 1.10
N THR A 472 -2.09 -0.73 1.91
CA THR A 472 -0.93 -1.57 1.59
C THR A 472 -1.28 -3.06 1.53
N LEU A 473 -2.08 -3.53 2.50
CA LEU A 473 -2.51 -4.93 2.49
C LEU A 473 -3.41 -5.24 1.29
N ALA A 474 -4.28 -4.32 0.89
CA ALA A 474 -5.13 -4.48 -0.29
C ALA A 474 -4.29 -4.66 -1.56
N LEU A 475 -3.20 -3.89 -1.71
CA LEU A 475 -2.28 -4.07 -2.84
C LEU A 475 -1.55 -5.42 -2.76
N LEU A 476 -1.11 -5.84 -1.57
CA LEU A 476 -0.48 -7.16 -1.42
C LEU A 476 -1.45 -8.30 -1.75
N ARG A 477 -2.74 -8.15 -1.45
CA ARG A 477 -3.77 -9.12 -1.90
C ARG A 477 -3.87 -9.17 -3.42
N ASP A 478 -3.92 -8.04 -4.08
CA ASP A 478 -3.98 -7.97 -5.55
C ASP A 478 -2.79 -8.65 -6.24
N VAL A 479 -1.59 -8.65 -5.65
CA VAL A 479 -0.43 -9.35 -6.21
C VAL A 479 -0.37 -10.83 -5.81
N GLY A 480 -1.29 -11.31 -4.94
CA GLY A 480 -1.41 -12.73 -4.61
C GLY A 480 -1.29 -13.11 -3.13
N TRP A 481 -1.23 -12.13 -2.18
CA TRP A 481 -1.31 -12.34 -0.74
C TRP A 481 -2.76 -12.25 -0.25
N PHE A 482 -3.68 -12.89 -0.92
CA PHE A 482 -5.09 -12.89 -0.55
C PHE A 482 -5.38 -13.83 0.63
N PRO A 483 -6.48 -13.60 1.39
CA PRO A 483 -7.02 -14.56 2.34
C PRO A 483 -7.36 -15.87 1.63
N ASP A 484 -6.92 -16.99 2.20
CA ASP A 484 -6.99 -18.31 1.61
C ASP A 484 -7.01 -19.31 2.79
N ALA A 485 -8.21 -19.61 3.27
CA ALA A 485 -8.42 -20.26 4.56
C ALA A 485 -7.97 -21.73 4.59
N ASP A 486 -7.98 -22.42 3.45
CA ASP A 486 -7.54 -23.81 3.31
C ASP A 486 -6.18 -23.91 2.61
N VAL A 487 -5.63 -22.74 2.18
CA VAL A 487 -4.30 -22.61 1.55
C VAL A 487 -4.21 -23.39 0.23
N ASP A 488 -5.31 -23.40 -0.51
CA ASP A 488 -5.39 -24.03 -1.83
C ASP A 488 -4.95 -23.12 -2.98
N GLY A 489 -4.77 -21.81 -2.68
CA GLY A 489 -4.30 -20.78 -3.58
C GLY A 489 -5.40 -20.03 -4.32
N VAL A 490 -6.65 -20.25 -3.98
CA VAL A 490 -7.80 -19.48 -4.44
C VAL A 490 -8.26 -18.57 -3.30
N ALA A 491 -8.52 -17.29 -3.60
CA ALA A 491 -8.95 -16.37 -2.58
C ALA A 491 -10.37 -16.73 -2.07
N ASP A 492 -10.59 -16.68 -0.75
CA ASP A 492 -11.86 -17.06 -0.11
C ASP A 492 -13.09 -16.40 -0.74
N ASN A 493 -12.95 -15.18 -1.27
CA ASN A 493 -14.06 -14.41 -1.87
C ASN A 493 -14.46 -14.89 -3.27
N ILE A 494 -13.62 -15.68 -3.93
CA ILE A 494 -13.86 -16.27 -5.26
C ILE A 494 -13.80 -17.80 -5.23
N ASP A 495 -13.45 -18.34 -4.08
CA ASP A 495 -13.41 -19.77 -3.83
C ASP A 495 -14.81 -20.35 -3.74
N CYS A 496 -15.01 -21.48 -4.38
CA CYS A 496 -16.27 -22.18 -4.32
C CYS A 496 -16.49 -22.88 -2.97
N GLU A 497 -15.44 -23.22 -2.26
CA GLU A 497 -15.45 -23.79 -0.91
C GLU A 497 -14.21 -23.32 -0.12
N PRO A 498 -14.29 -22.20 0.64
CA PRO A 498 -13.14 -21.65 1.39
C PRO A 498 -12.53 -22.57 2.46
N GLN A 499 -13.04 -23.78 2.61
CA GLN A 499 -12.50 -24.83 3.47
C GLN A 499 -12.55 -26.17 2.75
N SER A 500 -11.95 -26.23 1.58
CA SER A 500 -11.91 -27.40 0.72
C SER A 500 -11.35 -28.65 1.41
N ASP A 501 -11.89 -29.81 1.05
CA ASP A 501 -11.28 -31.09 1.41
C ASP A 501 -10.07 -31.38 0.52
N LEU A 502 -8.90 -30.97 0.96
CA LEU A 502 -7.62 -31.16 0.25
C LEU A 502 -7.03 -32.58 0.38
N ARG A 503 -7.74 -33.53 0.96
CA ARG A 503 -7.27 -34.91 1.01
C ARG A 503 -7.01 -35.44 -0.40
N PRO A 504 -5.93 -36.24 -0.62
CA PRO A 504 -5.49 -36.60 -1.97
C PRO A 504 -6.41 -37.59 -2.69
N LYS A 505 -7.43 -38.10 -1.99
CA LYS A 505 -8.41 -39.06 -2.53
C LYS A 505 -9.83 -38.62 -2.19
N VAL A 506 -10.77 -38.90 -3.11
CA VAL A 506 -12.19 -38.68 -2.86
C VAL A 506 -12.64 -39.62 -1.74
N ILE A 507 -13.08 -39.02 -0.64
CA ILE A 507 -13.59 -39.73 0.54
C ILE A 507 -15.02 -39.25 0.80
N ILE A 508 -15.95 -40.18 0.93
CA ILE A 508 -17.35 -39.92 1.28
C ILE A 508 -17.59 -40.58 2.65
N GLU A 509 -17.78 -39.75 3.70
CA GLU A 509 -17.78 -40.20 5.10
C GLU A 509 -16.50 -41.00 5.45
N SER A 510 -16.60 -42.32 5.62
CA SER A 510 -15.47 -43.21 5.89
C SER A 510 -15.02 -44.00 4.66
N CYS A 511 -15.71 -43.89 3.53
CA CYS A 511 -15.40 -44.65 2.33
C CYS A 511 -14.36 -43.95 1.47
N ASN A 512 -13.16 -44.50 1.39
CA ASN A 512 -12.12 -44.04 0.48
C ASN A 512 -12.30 -44.69 -0.90
N SER A 513 -12.66 -43.91 -1.90
CA SER A 513 -12.87 -44.39 -3.27
C SER A 513 -11.59 -44.82 -4.00
N GLY A 514 -10.41 -44.48 -3.48
CA GLY A 514 -9.11 -44.64 -4.16
C GLY A 514 -8.88 -43.74 -5.36
N VAL A 515 -9.85 -42.91 -5.72
CA VAL A 515 -9.76 -41.95 -6.86
C VAL A 515 -9.08 -40.68 -6.42
N PRO A 516 -8.18 -40.06 -7.24
CA PRO A 516 -7.61 -38.77 -6.92
C PRO A 516 -8.70 -37.71 -6.73
N ASN A 517 -8.58 -36.89 -5.68
CA ASN A 517 -9.45 -35.77 -5.41
C ASN A 517 -8.96 -34.57 -6.24
N THR A 518 -9.41 -34.51 -7.48
CA THR A 518 -8.96 -33.47 -8.43
C THR A 518 -9.40 -32.12 -7.94
N PHE A 519 -8.46 -31.19 -7.87
CA PHE A 519 -8.64 -29.78 -7.58
C PHE A 519 -8.97 -29.02 -8.86
N PHE A 520 -9.88 -28.03 -8.78
CA PHE A 520 -10.33 -27.18 -9.89
C PHE A 520 -9.90 -25.73 -9.66
N LEU A 521 -9.79 -24.96 -10.75
CA LEU A 521 -9.36 -23.56 -10.73
C LEU A 521 -10.24 -22.61 -9.91
N ASN A 522 -11.42 -23.04 -9.50
CA ASN A 522 -12.32 -22.26 -8.65
C ASN A 522 -12.26 -22.64 -7.18
N GLY A 523 -11.21 -23.31 -6.73
CA GLY A 523 -11.02 -23.68 -5.34
C GLY A 523 -11.68 -24.98 -4.89
N CYS A 524 -12.66 -25.54 -5.62
CA CYS A 524 -13.28 -26.80 -5.26
C CYS A 524 -12.46 -28.02 -5.63
N THR A 525 -12.64 -29.09 -4.86
CA THR A 525 -12.26 -30.46 -5.20
C THR A 525 -13.47 -31.30 -5.64
N ILE A 526 -13.23 -32.54 -6.10
CA ILE A 526 -14.35 -33.47 -6.38
C ILE A 526 -15.13 -33.73 -5.10
N THR A 527 -14.46 -33.83 -3.93
CA THR A 527 -15.12 -34.06 -2.64
C THR A 527 -16.05 -32.91 -2.29
N ASP A 528 -15.62 -31.66 -2.47
CA ASP A 528 -16.43 -30.48 -2.15
C ASP A 528 -17.72 -30.45 -2.99
N TYR A 529 -17.62 -30.73 -4.28
CA TYR A 529 -18.84 -30.88 -5.11
C TYR A 529 -19.78 -31.99 -4.63
N ILE A 530 -19.23 -33.07 -4.09
CA ILE A 530 -20.05 -34.17 -3.50
C ILE A 530 -20.70 -33.70 -2.20
N ASP A 531 -19.97 -32.93 -1.36
CA ASP A 531 -20.48 -32.41 -0.09
C ASP A 531 -21.56 -31.33 -0.33
N HIS A 532 -21.39 -30.50 -1.35
CA HIS A 532 -22.44 -29.58 -1.81
C HIS A 532 -23.72 -30.31 -2.26
N ILE A 533 -23.56 -31.45 -2.95
CA ILE A 533 -24.70 -32.30 -3.33
C ILE A 533 -25.32 -32.91 -2.07
N ALA A 534 -24.52 -33.35 -1.11
CA ALA A 534 -24.99 -33.93 0.14
C ALA A 534 -25.84 -32.94 0.94
N SER A 535 -25.33 -31.73 1.12
CA SER A 535 -26.00 -30.64 1.86
C SER A 535 -27.31 -30.19 1.22
N GLY A 536 -27.42 -30.27 -0.12
CA GLY A 536 -28.63 -29.95 -0.87
C GLY A 536 -29.63 -31.11 -1.05
N SER A 537 -29.29 -32.33 -0.61
CA SER A 537 -30.10 -33.53 -0.87
C SER A 537 -31.19 -33.74 0.18
N ARG A 538 -32.40 -34.04 -0.26
CA ARG A 538 -33.57 -34.28 0.63
C ARG A 538 -33.58 -35.68 1.22
N ASN A 539 -32.89 -36.61 0.61
CA ASN A 539 -32.80 -38.03 0.99
C ASN A 539 -31.64 -38.71 0.24
N HIS A 540 -31.24 -39.87 0.71
CA HIS A 540 -30.16 -40.65 0.15
C HIS A 540 -30.27 -40.92 -1.35
N GLY A 541 -31.47 -41.20 -1.87
CA GLY A 541 -31.67 -41.40 -3.31
C GLY A 541 -31.38 -40.16 -4.15
N ALA A 542 -31.74 -39.00 -3.64
CA ALA A 542 -31.42 -37.71 -4.28
C ALA A 542 -29.91 -37.47 -4.28
N PHE A 543 -29.23 -37.71 -3.18
CA PHE A 543 -27.78 -37.65 -3.05
C PHE A 543 -27.08 -38.56 -4.07
N VAL A 544 -27.40 -39.86 -4.06
CA VAL A 544 -26.79 -40.82 -5.00
C VAL A 544 -27.00 -40.44 -6.46
N SER A 545 -28.20 -39.92 -6.79
CA SER A 545 -28.52 -39.45 -8.13
C SER A 545 -27.74 -38.17 -8.50
N GLY A 546 -27.59 -37.21 -7.57
CA GLY A 546 -26.80 -36.02 -7.73
C GLY A 546 -25.32 -36.32 -8.00
N VAL A 547 -24.74 -37.21 -7.18
CA VAL A 547 -23.36 -37.67 -7.38
C VAL A 547 -23.21 -38.38 -8.73
N ALA A 548 -24.16 -39.24 -9.15
CA ALA A 548 -24.11 -39.90 -10.45
C ALA A 548 -24.09 -38.88 -11.62
N ASN A 549 -24.84 -37.78 -11.50
CA ASN A 549 -24.87 -36.73 -12.50
C ASN A 549 -23.53 -35.97 -12.58
N LEU A 550 -22.97 -35.56 -11.44
CA LEU A 550 -21.64 -34.98 -11.34
C LEU A 550 -20.59 -35.88 -12.00
N LEU A 551 -20.54 -37.15 -11.60
CA LEU A 551 -19.55 -38.09 -12.13
C LEU A 551 -19.70 -38.36 -13.63
N ASN A 552 -20.92 -38.25 -14.19
CA ASN A 552 -21.14 -38.32 -15.63
C ASN A 552 -20.51 -37.11 -16.33
N GLN A 553 -20.62 -35.89 -15.75
CA GLN A 553 -20.00 -34.69 -16.28
C GLN A 553 -18.48 -34.79 -16.24
N LEU A 554 -17.90 -35.17 -15.08
CA LEU A 554 -16.47 -35.36 -14.91
C LEU A 554 -15.89 -36.41 -15.86
N LYS A 555 -16.60 -37.53 -16.08
CA LYS A 555 -16.22 -38.55 -17.06
C LYS A 555 -16.28 -37.99 -18.50
N LYS A 556 -17.32 -37.24 -18.84
CA LYS A 556 -17.46 -36.60 -20.16
C LYS A 556 -16.35 -35.58 -20.43
N ALA A 557 -15.93 -34.86 -19.38
CA ALA A 557 -14.81 -33.93 -19.44
C ALA A 557 -13.42 -34.60 -19.44
N GLY A 558 -13.35 -35.92 -19.29
CA GLY A 558 -12.09 -36.67 -19.26
C GLY A 558 -11.32 -36.59 -17.94
N ILE A 559 -11.90 -36.00 -16.89
CA ILE A 559 -11.29 -35.81 -15.57
C ILE A 559 -11.19 -37.14 -14.82
N ILE A 560 -12.20 -38.03 -14.95
CA ILE A 560 -12.22 -39.37 -14.37
C ILE A 560 -12.54 -40.43 -15.41
N THR A 561 -12.05 -41.64 -15.19
CA THR A 561 -12.37 -42.82 -16.01
C THR A 561 -13.70 -43.48 -15.62
N GLY A 562 -14.20 -44.42 -16.42
CA GLY A 562 -15.40 -45.18 -16.08
C GLY A 562 -15.24 -46.06 -14.84
N SER A 563 -14.04 -46.60 -14.58
CA SER A 563 -13.73 -47.37 -13.37
C SER A 563 -13.75 -46.48 -12.14
N GLN A 564 -13.09 -45.30 -12.22
CA GLN A 564 -13.06 -44.28 -11.15
C GLN A 564 -14.46 -43.78 -10.80
N LYS A 565 -15.30 -43.53 -11.81
CA LYS A 565 -16.72 -43.23 -11.60
C LYS A 565 -17.41 -44.32 -10.78
N GLY A 566 -17.19 -45.61 -11.12
CA GLY A 566 -17.77 -46.74 -10.38
C GLY A 566 -17.35 -46.78 -8.92
N SER A 567 -16.08 -46.51 -8.64
CA SER A 567 -15.55 -46.49 -7.28
C SER A 567 -16.18 -45.38 -6.41
N ILE A 568 -16.25 -44.14 -6.94
CA ILE A 568 -16.89 -43.02 -6.20
C ILE A 568 -18.39 -43.30 -6.01
N GLN A 569 -19.08 -43.79 -7.06
CA GLN A 569 -20.50 -44.11 -6.99
C GLN A 569 -20.81 -45.20 -5.98
N SER A 570 -19.89 -46.16 -5.81
CA SER A 570 -20.04 -47.23 -4.78
C SER A 570 -19.96 -46.64 -3.37
N CYS A 571 -19.02 -45.71 -3.12
CA CYS A 571 -18.94 -44.98 -1.85
C CYS A 571 -20.21 -44.17 -1.57
N ALA A 572 -20.71 -43.44 -2.58
CA ALA A 572 -21.95 -42.67 -2.43
C ALA A 572 -23.17 -43.53 -2.13
N GLY A 573 -23.24 -44.72 -2.76
CA GLY A 573 -24.32 -45.69 -2.50
C GLY A 573 -24.31 -46.32 -1.12
N GLY A 574 -23.14 -46.36 -0.48
CA GLY A 574 -22.96 -46.90 0.89
C GLY A 574 -22.97 -45.84 1.99
N ALA A 575 -23.01 -44.56 1.64
CA ALA A 575 -22.98 -43.47 2.61
C ALA A 575 -24.30 -43.32 3.37
N ASN A 576 -24.23 -42.89 4.62
CA ASN A 576 -25.40 -42.62 5.46
C ASN A 576 -25.84 -41.14 5.39
N ILE A 577 -25.75 -40.57 4.20
CA ILE A 577 -26.18 -39.19 3.90
C ILE A 577 -27.68 -39.22 3.60
N PRO A 578 -28.48 -38.27 4.20
CA PRO A 578 -29.94 -38.26 4.20
C PRO A 578 -30.58 -38.35 2.84
#